data_6fe84620eb9433a82017f00f844f76f6
#
_entry.id   6fe84620eb9433a82017f00f844f76f6
#
_cell.length_a   1.000
_cell.length_b   1.000
_cell.length_c   1.000
_cell.angle_alpha   90.00
_cell.angle_beta   90.00
_cell.angle_gamma   90.00
#
_symmetry.space_group_name_H-M   'P 1'
#
loop_
_entity.id
_entity.type
_entity.pdbx_description
1 polymer ?
#
loop_
_entity_poly.entity_id
_entity_poly.type
_entity_poly.pdbx_seq_one_letter_code
_entity_poly.pdbx_strand_id
1 'polypeptide(L)'
;HNDLGKLGEDLAVEFLQKNGYEILETNWIFDKAEIDIIAKKAEILAVVEVKTRSSIDFGLPQEFVKPKKIQLLLKAVNEYVVQNDLDVEVRFDIVAIHKTNSEFVIEHIEEAFYYF
;
A
#
# COMPACT_ATOMS: atom_id res chain seq x y z
N HIS A 1 18.73 4.68 5.91
CA HIS A 1 17.51 3.96 6.22
C HIS A 1 16.58 4.78 7.11
N ASN A 2 15.30 4.67 6.87
CA ASN A 2 14.33 5.59 7.45
C ASN A 2 13.46 4.90 8.50
N ASP A 3 13.73 5.21 9.79
CA ASP A 3 12.97 4.62 10.90
C ASP A 3 11.50 5.04 10.88
N LEU A 4 11.20 6.26 10.44
CA LEU A 4 9.82 6.72 10.32
C LEU A 4 9.06 5.91 9.27
N GLY A 5 9.71 5.60 8.15
CA GLY A 5 9.11 4.78 7.12
C GLY A 5 8.79 3.38 7.61
N LYS A 6 9.74 2.78 8.36
CA LYS A 6 9.53 1.45 8.92
C LYS A 6 8.39 1.45 9.92
N LEU A 7 8.35 2.45 10.78
CA LEU A 7 7.28 2.58 11.75
C LEU A 7 5.93 2.76 11.06
N GLY A 8 5.89 3.56 9.98
CA GLY A 8 4.67 3.75 9.21
C GLY A 8 4.17 2.46 8.61
N GLU A 9 5.06 1.64 8.05
CA GLU A 9 4.65 0.35 7.51
C GLU A 9 4.08 -0.58 8.58
N ASP A 10 4.71 -0.60 9.76
CA ASP A 10 4.21 -1.41 10.87
C ASP A 10 2.83 -0.95 11.31
N LEU A 11 2.62 0.37 11.38
CA LEU A 11 1.32 0.93 11.73
C LEU A 11 0.26 0.61 10.67
N ALA A 12 0.65 0.64 9.39
CA ALA A 12 -0.26 0.32 8.31
C ALA A 12 -0.71 -1.14 8.38
N VAL A 13 0.22 -2.06 8.66
CA VAL A 13 -0.11 -3.48 8.83
C VAL A 13 -1.11 -3.66 9.96
N GLU A 14 -0.84 -3.07 11.12
CA GLU A 14 -1.73 -3.17 12.27
C GLU A 14 -3.10 -2.61 11.96
N PHE A 15 -3.15 -1.44 11.29
CA PHE A 15 -4.40 -0.81 10.91
C PHE A 15 -5.22 -1.71 10.00
N LEU A 16 -4.59 -2.27 8.98
CA LEU A 16 -5.29 -3.14 8.02
C LEU A 16 -5.82 -4.39 8.71
N GLN A 17 -5.02 -5.00 9.59
CA GLN A 17 -5.47 -6.18 10.34
C GLN A 17 -6.69 -5.87 11.20
N LYS A 18 -6.69 -4.73 11.87
CA LYS A 18 -7.84 -4.30 12.69
C LYS A 18 -9.09 -4.07 11.84
N ASN A 19 -8.91 -3.78 10.56
CA ASN A 19 -10.02 -3.55 9.66
C ASN A 19 -10.38 -4.79 8.84
N GLY A 20 -9.92 -5.95 9.26
CA GLY A 20 -10.36 -7.21 8.69
C GLY A 20 -9.53 -7.73 7.53
N TYR A 21 -8.37 -7.12 7.27
CA TYR A 21 -7.50 -7.60 6.20
C TYR A 21 -6.55 -8.67 6.71
N GLU A 22 -6.32 -9.66 5.89
CA GLU A 22 -5.25 -10.63 6.09
C GLU A 22 -4.02 -10.13 5.34
N ILE A 23 -2.89 -9.99 6.03
CA ILE A 23 -1.64 -9.53 5.41
C ILE A 23 -0.98 -10.74 4.75
N LEU A 24 -0.87 -10.70 3.44
CA LEU A 24 -0.25 -11.79 2.69
C LEU A 24 1.23 -11.59 2.51
N GLU A 25 1.67 -10.36 2.22
CA GLU A 25 3.07 -10.04 1.99
C GLU A 25 3.37 -8.63 2.47
N THR A 26 4.61 -8.43 2.89
CA THR A 26 5.16 -7.10 3.11
C THR A 26 6.46 -6.97 2.34
N ASN A 27 6.69 -5.80 1.75
CA ASN A 27 7.91 -5.50 1.00
C ASN A 27 8.20 -6.57 -0.05
N TRP A 28 7.19 -6.90 -0.83
CA TRP A 28 7.28 -7.95 -1.85
C TRP A 28 7.85 -7.38 -3.13
N ILE A 29 8.87 -8.04 -3.65
CA ILE A 29 9.62 -7.54 -4.81
C ILE A 29 9.41 -8.46 -6.00
N PHE A 30 9.07 -7.87 -7.14
CA PHE A 30 9.08 -8.56 -8.42
C PHE A 30 9.67 -7.61 -9.46
N ASP A 31 10.75 -8.07 -10.13
CA ASP A 31 11.43 -7.28 -11.13
C ASP A 31 11.89 -5.95 -10.49
N LYS A 32 11.43 -4.81 -11.02
CA LYS A 32 11.82 -3.49 -10.51
C LYS A 32 10.79 -2.89 -9.58
N ALA A 33 9.76 -3.65 -9.24
CA ALA A 33 8.69 -3.15 -8.39
C ALA A 33 8.82 -3.71 -6.98
N GLU A 34 8.51 -2.86 -6.01
CA GLU A 34 8.35 -3.29 -4.62
C GLU A 34 6.96 -2.88 -4.17
N ILE A 35 6.20 -3.85 -3.65
CA ILE A 35 4.88 -3.59 -3.09
C ILE A 35 5.02 -3.57 -1.58
N ASP A 36 4.63 -2.46 -0.96
CA ASP A 36 4.77 -2.31 0.49
C ASP A 36 3.96 -3.35 1.24
N ILE A 37 2.68 -3.51 0.89
CA ILE A 37 1.81 -4.48 1.54
C ILE A 37 0.87 -5.08 0.50
N ILE A 38 0.72 -6.41 0.53
CA ILE A 38 -0.35 -7.10 -0.18
C ILE A 38 -1.27 -7.67 0.89
N ALA A 39 -2.54 -7.27 0.86
CA ALA A 39 -3.50 -7.66 1.88
C ALA A 39 -4.80 -8.11 1.21
N LYS A 40 -5.50 -9.01 1.86
CA LYS A 40 -6.73 -9.59 1.30
C LYS A 40 -7.87 -9.44 2.27
N LYS A 41 -9.02 -9.01 1.75
CA LYS A 41 -10.25 -8.96 2.52
C LYS A 41 -11.38 -9.42 1.60
N ALA A 42 -12.05 -10.51 1.97
CA ALA A 42 -13.03 -11.15 1.12
C ALA A 42 -12.40 -11.45 -0.25
N GLU A 43 -12.97 -10.95 -1.34
CA GLU A 43 -12.46 -11.20 -2.68
C GLU A 43 -11.56 -10.09 -3.20
N ILE A 44 -11.23 -9.12 -2.35
CA ILE A 44 -10.39 -7.98 -2.73
C ILE A 44 -8.95 -8.25 -2.34
N LEU A 45 -8.05 -8.10 -3.30
CA LEU A 45 -6.62 -8.09 -3.05
C LEU A 45 -6.15 -6.65 -3.12
N ALA A 46 -5.85 -6.07 -1.97
CA ALA A 46 -5.40 -4.69 -1.89
C ALA A 46 -3.88 -4.63 -2.03
N VAL A 47 -3.43 -3.90 -3.04
CA VAL A 47 -2.02 -3.57 -3.23
C VAL A 47 -1.84 -2.20 -2.60
N VAL A 48 -1.14 -2.15 -1.48
CA VAL A 48 -1.10 -0.97 -0.62
C VAL A 48 0.26 -0.31 -0.67
N GLU A 49 0.25 0.97 -1.02
CA GLU A 49 1.42 1.83 -0.93
C GLU A 49 1.32 2.61 0.37
N VAL A 50 2.36 2.59 1.17
CA VAL A 50 2.37 3.29 2.46
C VAL A 50 3.16 4.58 2.30
N LYS A 51 2.54 5.71 2.66
CA LYS A 51 3.16 7.03 2.62
C LYS A 51 3.15 7.62 4.01
N THR A 52 4.35 7.83 4.57
CA THR A 52 4.51 8.38 5.92
C THR A 52 5.15 9.75 5.82
N ARG A 53 4.56 10.72 6.49
CA ARG A 53 5.03 12.10 6.46
C ARG A 53 4.99 12.69 7.87
N SER A 54 5.96 13.53 8.18
CA SER A 54 5.98 14.27 9.43
C SER A 54 5.35 15.65 9.30
N SER A 55 4.91 16.01 8.09
CA SER A 55 4.24 17.27 7.79
C SER A 55 3.09 17.01 6.85
N ILE A 56 2.02 17.81 6.97
CA ILE A 56 0.86 17.68 6.10
C ILE A 56 0.95 18.55 4.85
N ASP A 57 2.08 19.20 4.62
CA ASP A 57 2.25 20.20 3.57
C ASP A 57 2.67 19.63 2.23
N PHE A 58 2.41 18.35 1.99
CA PHE A 58 2.92 17.68 0.80
C PHE A 58 1.88 17.38 -0.27
N GLY A 59 0.72 17.97 -0.21
CA GLY A 59 -0.31 17.66 -1.19
C GLY A 59 -0.95 16.30 -0.93
N LEU A 60 -1.67 15.79 -1.92
CA LEU A 60 -2.43 14.56 -1.76
C LEU A 60 -1.52 13.34 -1.91
N PRO A 61 -1.73 12.28 -1.10
CA PRO A 61 -0.90 11.07 -1.20
C PRO A 61 -0.87 10.47 -2.60
N GLN A 62 -1.95 10.53 -3.35
CA GLN A 62 -2.01 9.98 -4.70
C GLN A 62 -1.01 10.63 -5.64
N GLU A 63 -0.62 11.88 -5.37
CA GLU A 63 0.31 12.63 -6.22
C GLU A 63 1.72 12.06 -6.16
N PHE A 64 2.01 11.19 -5.17
CA PHE A 64 3.32 10.60 -5.04
C PHE A 64 3.48 9.29 -5.79
N VAL A 65 2.43 8.81 -6.45
CA VAL A 65 2.49 7.57 -7.21
C VAL A 65 2.38 7.92 -8.69
N LYS A 66 3.51 7.83 -9.39
CA LYS A 66 3.60 8.25 -10.78
C LYS A 66 3.14 7.13 -11.72
N PRO A 67 2.69 7.48 -12.95
CA PRO A 67 2.20 6.48 -13.90
C PRO A 67 3.16 5.33 -14.16
N LYS A 68 4.45 5.59 -14.23
CA LYS A 68 5.43 4.52 -14.45
C LYS A 68 5.43 3.53 -13.29
N LYS A 69 5.32 4.04 -12.06
CA LYS A 69 5.27 3.18 -10.89
C LYS A 69 4.00 2.33 -10.90
N ILE A 70 2.87 2.93 -11.30
CA ILE A 70 1.61 2.19 -11.39
C ILE A 70 1.75 1.00 -12.34
N GLN A 71 2.39 1.20 -13.50
CA GLN A 71 2.59 0.12 -14.45
C GLN A 71 3.47 -0.99 -13.88
N LEU A 72 4.51 -0.63 -13.13
CA LEU A 72 5.36 -1.61 -12.48
C LEU A 72 4.60 -2.39 -11.40
N LEU A 73 3.76 -1.71 -10.62
CA LEU A 73 2.94 -2.34 -9.60
C LEU A 73 1.92 -3.30 -10.23
N LEU A 74 1.31 -2.88 -11.34
CA LEU A 74 0.35 -3.73 -12.05
C LEU A 74 1.00 -5.01 -12.52
N LYS A 75 2.17 -4.91 -13.11
CA LYS A 75 2.91 -6.08 -13.60
C LYS A 75 3.24 -7.02 -12.43
N ALA A 76 3.69 -6.44 -11.33
CA ALA A 76 4.07 -7.22 -10.15
C ALA A 76 2.89 -7.95 -9.55
N VAL A 77 1.74 -7.28 -9.38
CA VAL A 77 0.58 -7.92 -8.76
C VAL A 77 -0.02 -8.97 -9.68
N ASN A 78 0.04 -8.76 -11.01
CA ASN A 78 -0.42 -9.79 -11.94
C ASN A 78 0.39 -11.07 -11.77
N GLU A 79 1.70 -10.93 -11.61
CA GLU A 79 2.55 -12.09 -11.38
C GLU A 79 2.21 -12.77 -10.04
N TYR A 80 1.96 -11.97 -9.01
CA TYR A 80 1.61 -12.50 -7.70
C TYR A 80 0.31 -13.32 -7.77
N VAL A 81 -0.71 -12.78 -8.43
CA VAL A 81 -2.00 -13.44 -8.57
C VAL A 81 -1.85 -14.76 -9.32
N VAL A 82 -1.06 -14.77 -10.39
CA VAL A 82 -0.83 -15.98 -11.19
C VAL A 82 -0.06 -17.02 -10.38
N GLN A 83 1.03 -16.61 -9.73
CA GLN A 83 1.86 -17.53 -8.96
C GLN A 83 1.08 -18.22 -7.83
N ASN A 84 0.15 -17.50 -7.24
CA ASN A 84 -0.60 -18.01 -6.09
C ASN A 84 -2.00 -18.50 -6.46
N ASP A 85 -2.31 -18.53 -7.75
CA ASP A 85 -3.59 -19.02 -8.28
C ASP A 85 -4.77 -18.40 -7.54
N LEU A 86 -4.79 -17.08 -7.46
CA LEU A 86 -5.81 -16.36 -6.72
C LEU A 86 -6.96 -15.93 -7.63
N ASP A 87 -8.18 -16.06 -7.11
CA ASP A 87 -9.38 -15.56 -7.76
C ASP A 87 -9.85 -14.34 -6.97
N VAL A 88 -9.31 -13.18 -7.32
CA VAL A 88 -9.53 -11.95 -6.57
C VAL A 88 -9.69 -10.77 -7.50
N GLU A 89 -10.29 -9.72 -6.96
CA GLU A 89 -10.32 -8.41 -7.61
C GLU A 89 -9.21 -7.56 -7.02
N VAL A 90 -8.33 -7.06 -7.87
CA VAL A 90 -7.18 -6.25 -7.43
C VAL A 90 -7.60 -4.81 -7.27
N ARG A 91 -7.20 -4.19 -6.16
CA ARG A 91 -7.47 -2.79 -5.87
C ARG A 91 -6.17 -2.14 -5.40
N PHE A 92 -5.86 -0.95 -5.95
CA PHE A 92 -4.66 -0.22 -5.55
C PHE A 92 -5.03 0.84 -4.53
N ASP A 93 -4.44 0.73 -3.35
CA ASP A 93 -4.76 1.57 -2.20
C ASP A 93 -3.52 2.33 -1.72
N ILE A 94 -3.77 3.41 -1.00
CA ILE A 94 -2.72 4.11 -0.26
C ILE A 94 -3.13 4.14 1.20
N VAL A 95 -2.18 3.83 2.08
CA VAL A 95 -2.33 4.13 3.51
C VAL A 95 -1.38 5.28 3.81
N ALA A 96 -1.96 6.44 4.09
CA ALA A 96 -1.22 7.65 4.39
C ALA A 96 -1.15 7.85 5.89
N ILE A 97 0.04 8.11 6.39
CA ILE A 97 0.28 8.25 7.83
C ILE A 97 0.97 9.58 8.05
N HIS A 98 0.32 10.43 8.85
CA HIS A 98 0.86 11.72 9.24
C HIS A 98 1.27 11.68 10.69
N LYS A 99 2.51 12.01 10.96
CA LYS A 99 2.99 12.17 12.33
C LYS A 99 2.76 13.63 12.74
N THR A 100 1.87 13.84 13.69
CA THR A 100 1.71 15.14 14.33
C THR A 100 2.58 15.16 15.59
N ASN A 101 2.42 16.14 16.46
CA ASN A 101 3.30 16.33 17.63
C ASN A 101 3.58 15.05 18.40
N SER A 102 2.53 14.32 18.78
CA SER A 102 2.66 13.11 19.58
C SER A 102 1.77 11.98 19.08
N GLU A 103 1.16 12.15 17.91
CA GLU A 103 0.19 11.19 17.40
C GLU A 103 0.47 10.84 15.96
N PHE A 104 -0.07 9.68 15.56
CA PHE A 104 -0.11 9.28 14.16
C PHE A 104 -1.55 9.30 13.70
N VAL A 105 -1.80 9.95 12.57
CA VAL A 105 -3.11 9.98 11.93
C VAL A 105 -3.03 9.11 10.70
N ILE A 106 -3.91 8.11 10.60
CA ILE A 106 -3.87 7.14 9.51
C ILE A 106 -5.10 7.35 8.63
N GLU A 107 -4.87 7.44 7.33
CA GLU A 107 -5.93 7.54 6.35
C GLU A 107 -5.76 6.42 5.33
N HIS A 108 -6.79 5.61 5.13
CA HIS A 108 -6.77 4.56 4.12
C HIS A 108 -7.59 5.02 2.92
N ILE A 109 -6.93 5.15 1.78
CA ILE A 109 -7.52 5.62 0.54
C ILE A 109 -7.68 4.42 -0.38
N GLU A 110 -8.90 3.93 -0.53
CA GLU A 110 -9.18 2.82 -1.42
C GLU A 110 -9.27 3.30 -2.86
N GLU A 111 -8.84 2.47 -3.80
CA GLU A 111 -8.81 2.82 -5.21
C GLU A 111 -8.18 4.18 -5.43
N ALA A 112 -6.99 4.34 -4.87
CA ALA A 112 -6.32 5.63 -4.84
C ALA A 112 -5.86 6.09 -6.23
N PHE A 113 -5.68 5.15 -7.17
CA PHE A 113 -5.27 5.49 -8.53
C PHE A 113 -5.72 4.39 -9.48
N TYR A 114 -5.86 4.77 -10.76
CA TYR A 114 -6.28 3.84 -11.81
C TYR A 114 -5.08 3.35 -12.58
N TYR A 115 -5.23 2.17 -13.20
CA TYR A 115 -4.11 1.47 -13.82
C TYR A 115 -4.36 1.12 -15.28
N PHE A 116 -5.09 1.94 -15.97
CA PHE A 116 -5.33 1.72 -17.40
C PHE A 116 -4.59 2.72 -18.24
#